data_180b9913adfdbc6d6146270befef4056
#
_entry.id   180b9913adfdbc6d6146270befef4056
#
_cell.length_a   1.000
_cell.length_b   1.000
_cell.length_c   1.000
_cell.angle_alpha   90.00
_cell.angle_beta   90.00
_cell.angle_gamma   90.00
#
_symmetry.space_group_name_H-M   'P 1'
#
loop_
_entity.id
_entity.type
_entity.pdbx_description
1 polymer ?
#
loop_
_entity_poly.entity_id
_entity_poly.type
_entity_poly.pdbx_seq_one_letter_code
_entity_poly.pdbx_strand_id
1 'polypeptide(L)'
;MQNVAIVAGSSRSDSQTSKVAHFIKQTLTSHHGLDANAVSVIDLGKQPLPLWPDDNADAWPAHEQLLSAADAVIILAPEWHGMACPAIKNFFLYASKAQLAHKPAMLGSISAGVGGAFPISELRASSYKNCRLCYIPEHLIVRDVNHVLNGAEAESEADQRLRDRLAYNLDILLRYSQALAGIRDQIDMSIPAFTNGMS
;
A
#
# COMPACT_ATOMS: atom_id res chain seq x y z
N MET A 1 3.58 19.37 2.94
CA MET A 1 2.71 18.41 3.68
C MET A 1 2.84 17.10 2.93
N GLN A 2 2.97 15.95 3.60
CA GLN A 2 3.12 14.65 2.93
C GLN A 2 1.76 14.00 2.76
N ASN A 3 1.46 13.51 1.56
CA ASN A 3 0.26 12.76 1.26
C ASN A 3 0.57 11.25 1.19
N VAL A 4 -0.26 10.43 1.82
CA VAL A 4 -0.09 8.97 1.84
C VAL A 4 -1.33 8.30 1.28
N ALA A 5 -1.16 7.43 0.29
CA ALA A 5 -2.22 6.56 -0.21
C ALA A 5 -2.06 5.14 0.35
N ILE A 6 -3.12 4.60 0.95
CA ILE A 6 -3.18 3.25 1.49
C ILE A 6 -4.09 2.42 0.58
N VAL A 7 -3.55 1.39 -0.04
CA VAL A 7 -4.30 0.47 -0.91
C VAL A 7 -4.67 -0.78 -0.13
N ALA A 8 -5.95 -0.93 0.18
CA ALA A 8 -6.51 -2.15 0.78
C ALA A 8 -6.86 -3.15 -0.33
N GLY A 9 -5.95 -4.10 -0.57
CA GLY A 9 -5.93 -4.97 -1.73
C GLY A 9 -6.89 -6.16 -1.71
N SER A 10 -7.83 -6.24 -0.76
CA SER A 10 -8.83 -7.31 -0.73
C SER A 10 -9.98 -7.04 -1.69
N SER A 11 -10.49 -8.09 -2.36
CA SER A 11 -11.74 -7.99 -3.15
C SER A 11 -13.02 -8.16 -2.31
N ARG A 12 -12.92 -8.41 -1.00
CA ARG A 12 -14.09 -8.51 -0.11
C ARG A 12 -14.48 -7.13 0.38
N SER A 13 -15.76 -6.76 0.28
CA SER A 13 -16.30 -5.46 0.69
C SER A 13 -16.15 -5.21 2.20
N ASP A 14 -16.23 -6.27 3.01
CA ASP A 14 -16.01 -6.24 4.45
C ASP A 14 -14.79 -7.11 4.77
N SER A 15 -13.60 -6.49 4.71
CA SER A 15 -12.35 -7.22 4.83
C SER A 15 -11.51 -6.77 6.02
N GLN A 16 -10.78 -7.70 6.62
CA GLN A 16 -9.77 -7.36 7.63
C GLN A 16 -8.66 -6.47 7.05
N THR A 17 -8.42 -6.51 5.74
CA THR A 17 -7.49 -5.61 5.06
C THR A 17 -7.98 -4.16 5.12
N SER A 18 -9.29 -3.92 4.94
CA SER A 18 -9.91 -2.62 5.11
C SER A 18 -9.79 -2.11 6.55
N LYS A 19 -10.04 -2.97 7.55
CA LYS A 19 -9.83 -2.65 8.97
C LYS A 19 -8.39 -2.17 9.22
N VAL A 20 -7.40 -2.93 8.78
CA VAL A 20 -5.98 -2.58 8.93
C VAL A 20 -5.65 -1.27 8.22
N ALA A 21 -6.18 -1.02 7.02
CA ALA A 21 -5.98 0.24 6.30
C ALA A 21 -6.47 1.45 7.10
N HIS A 22 -7.66 1.35 7.70
CA HIS A 22 -8.21 2.41 8.54
C HIS A 22 -7.44 2.59 9.84
N PHE A 23 -6.96 1.51 10.46
CA PHE A 23 -6.09 1.58 11.62
C PHE A 23 -4.77 2.31 11.29
N ILE A 24 -4.15 2.00 10.16
CA ILE A 24 -2.95 2.70 9.66
C ILE A 24 -3.24 4.19 9.42
N LYS A 25 -4.37 4.52 8.79
CA LYS A 25 -4.79 5.92 8.60
C LYS A 25 -4.90 6.63 9.94
N GLN A 26 -5.55 6.03 10.94
CA GLN A 26 -5.66 6.59 12.28
C GLN A 26 -4.27 6.79 12.92
N THR A 27 -3.36 5.83 12.80
CA THR A 27 -2.00 5.94 13.33
C THR A 27 -1.22 7.09 12.67
N LEU A 28 -1.31 7.24 11.34
CA LEU A 28 -0.68 8.34 10.62
C LEU A 28 -1.21 9.71 11.08
N THR A 29 -2.49 9.82 11.36
CA THR A 29 -3.09 11.09 11.79
C THR A 29 -2.87 11.38 13.27
N SER A 30 -3.08 10.39 14.16
CA SER A 30 -3.02 10.62 15.61
C SER A 30 -1.60 10.55 16.18
N HIS A 31 -0.73 9.69 15.65
CA HIS A 31 0.62 9.47 16.17
C HIS A 31 1.69 10.25 15.38
N HIS A 32 1.57 10.29 14.04
CA HIS A 32 2.53 11.00 13.18
C HIS A 32 2.08 12.41 12.80
N GLY A 33 0.88 12.85 13.20
CA GLY A 33 0.39 14.22 13.04
C GLY A 33 0.07 14.63 11.60
N LEU A 34 -0.18 13.68 10.70
CA LEU A 34 -0.62 14.01 9.35
C LEU A 34 -2.07 14.53 9.37
N ASP A 35 -2.38 15.48 8.47
CA ASP A 35 -3.77 15.88 8.25
C ASP A 35 -4.61 14.70 7.75
N ALA A 36 -5.84 14.57 8.23
CA ALA A 36 -6.73 13.47 7.85
C ALA A 36 -7.04 13.44 6.34
N ASN A 37 -7.01 14.62 5.68
CA ASN A 37 -7.20 14.74 4.24
C ASN A 37 -5.94 14.39 3.44
N ALA A 38 -4.78 14.39 4.08
CA ALA A 38 -3.53 13.96 3.47
C ALA A 38 -3.35 12.43 3.45
N VAL A 39 -4.23 11.67 4.13
CA VAL A 39 -4.18 10.21 4.16
C VAL A 39 -5.43 9.63 3.50
N SER A 40 -5.28 9.09 2.30
CA SER A 40 -6.35 8.45 1.55
C SER A 40 -6.33 6.93 1.68
N VAL A 41 -7.51 6.30 1.60
CA VAL A 41 -7.66 4.84 1.55
C VAL A 41 -8.35 4.47 0.24
N ILE A 42 -7.68 3.67 -0.56
CA ILE A 42 -8.19 3.03 -1.78
C ILE A 42 -8.59 1.61 -1.38
N ASP A 43 -9.88 1.36 -1.27
CA ASP A 43 -10.42 0.06 -0.84
C ASP A 43 -10.96 -0.71 -2.06
N LEU A 44 -10.18 -1.68 -2.55
CA LEU A 44 -10.53 -2.48 -3.73
C LEU A 44 -11.71 -3.44 -3.50
N GLY A 45 -12.13 -3.63 -2.25
CA GLY A 45 -13.34 -4.38 -1.94
C GLY A 45 -14.61 -3.53 -2.03
N LYS A 46 -14.50 -2.23 -1.77
CA LYS A 46 -15.64 -1.29 -1.85
C LYS A 46 -15.76 -0.64 -3.23
N GLN A 47 -14.63 -0.40 -3.88
CA GLN A 47 -14.55 0.17 -5.22
C GLN A 47 -13.67 -0.75 -6.09
N PRO A 48 -14.20 -1.91 -6.51
CA PRO A 48 -13.44 -2.90 -7.24
C PRO A 48 -13.09 -2.43 -8.65
N LEU A 49 -11.93 -2.88 -9.12
CA LEU A 49 -11.51 -2.72 -10.50
C LEU A 49 -11.92 -3.97 -11.29
N PRO A 50 -12.53 -3.84 -12.46
CA PRO A 50 -12.72 -4.96 -13.37
C PRO A 50 -11.37 -5.56 -13.77
N LEU A 51 -11.36 -6.77 -14.28
CA LEU A 51 -10.10 -7.39 -14.72
C LEU A 51 -9.49 -6.60 -15.88
N TRP A 52 -8.25 -6.18 -15.70
CA TRP A 52 -7.52 -5.43 -16.73
C TRP A 52 -7.27 -6.30 -18.00
N PRO A 53 -7.31 -5.72 -19.22
CA PRO A 53 -7.71 -4.35 -19.54
C PRO A 53 -9.22 -4.21 -19.68
N ASP A 54 -9.77 -3.14 -19.10
CA ASP A 54 -11.17 -2.79 -19.25
C ASP A 54 -11.34 -1.26 -19.30
N ASP A 55 -11.93 -0.78 -20.40
CA ASP A 55 -12.15 0.65 -20.62
C ASP A 55 -13.29 1.23 -19.75
N ASN A 56 -14.10 0.36 -19.11
CA ASN A 56 -15.20 0.74 -18.22
C ASN A 56 -14.83 0.61 -16.75
N ALA A 57 -13.58 0.82 -16.39
CA ALA A 57 -13.10 0.80 -15.01
C ALA A 57 -13.51 2.10 -14.27
N ASP A 58 -14.80 2.30 -14.01
CA ASP A 58 -15.37 3.53 -13.44
C ASP A 58 -14.72 3.99 -12.13
N ALA A 59 -14.19 3.06 -11.34
CA ALA A 59 -13.49 3.37 -10.10
C ALA A 59 -12.05 3.88 -10.32
N TRP A 60 -11.46 3.61 -11.50
CA TRP A 60 -10.04 3.91 -11.72
C TRP A 60 -9.70 5.41 -11.67
N PRO A 61 -10.45 6.35 -12.28
CA PRO A 61 -10.11 7.78 -12.25
C PRO A 61 -9.98 8.33 -10.81
N ALA A 62 -10.84 7.89 -9.90
CA ALA A 62 -10.75 8.29 -8.49
C ALA A 62 -9.51 7.72 -7.80
N HIS A 63 -9.18 6.45 -8.04
CA HIS A 63 -7.97 5.82 -7.52
C HIS A 63 -6.70 6.46 -8.09
N GLU A 64 -6.69 6.73 -9.38
CA GLU A 64 -5.60 7.41 -10.08
C GLU A 64 -5.31 8.79 -9.50
N GLN A 65 -6.34 9.59 -9.24
CA GLN A 65 -6.20 10.91 -8.62
C GLN A 65 -5.54 10.82 -7.24
N LEU A 66 -6.00 9.90 -6.38
CA LEU A 66 -5.45 9.70 -5.04
C LEU A 66 -3.99 9.23 -5.08
N LEU A 67 -3.69 8.29 -5.98
CA LEU A 67 -2.32 7.79 -6.17
C LEU A 67 -1.39 8.88 -6.70
N SER A 68 -1.84 9.67 -7.67
CA SER A 68 -1.04 10.74 -8.27
C SER A 68 -0.68 11.82 -7.24
N ALA A 69 -1.62 12.16 -6.36
CA ALA A 69 -1.40 13.14 -5.29
C ALA A 69 -0.52 12.62 -4.14
N ALA A 70 -0.32 11.31 -4.01
CA ALA A 70 0.41 10.72 -2.91
C ALA A 70 1.93 10.88 -3.07
N ASP A 71 2.63 11.12 -1.96
CA ASP A 71 4.10 11.13 -1.85
C ASP A 71 4.67 9.78 -1.42
N ALA A 72 3.85 8.97 -0.75
CA ALA A 72 4.18 7.61 -0.33
C ALA A 72 2.97 6.70 -0.47
N VAL A 73 3.22 5.40 -0.62
CA VAL A 73 2.15 4.41 -0.81
C VAL A 73 2.30 3.27 0.18
N ILE A 74 1.17 2.78 0.72
CA ILE A 74 1.13 1.57 1.54
C ILE A 74 0.27 0.54 0.80
N ILE A 75 0.84 -0.61 0.50
CA ILE A 75 0.19 -1.69 -0.23
C ILE A 75 -0.15 -2.81 0.76
N LEU A 76 -1.43 -3.06 0.98
CA LEU A 76 -1.90 -4.10 1.87
C LEU A 76 -2.49 -5.27 1.07
N ALA A 77 -1.89 -6.45 1.21
CA ALA A 77 -2.29 -7.65 0.50
C ALA A 77 -2.73 -8.76 1.48
N PRO A 78 -3.98 -9.22 1.45
CA PRO A 78 -4.34 -10.42 2.19
C PRO A 78 -3.67 -11.65 1.56
N GLU A 79 -3.25 -12.59 2.42
CA GLU A 79 -2.75 -13.88 1.97
C GLU A 79 -3.92 -14.84 1.76
N TRP A 80 -4.15 -15.27 0.54
CA TRP A 80 -5.11 -16.30 0.18
C TRP A 80 -4.40 -17.46 -0.50
N HIS A 81 -4.56 -18.66 0.04
CA HIS A 81 -3.89 -19.87 -0.46
C HIS A 81 -2.36 -19.70 -0.64
N GLY A 82 -1.70 -18.97 0.26
CA GLY A 82 -0.26 -18.72 0.18
C GLY A 82 0.15 -17.75 -0.93
N MET A 83 -0.75 -16.87 -1.39
CA MET A 83 -0.50 -15.92 -2.48
C MET A 83 -1.02 -14.52 -2.13
N ALA A 84 -0.43 -13.50 -2.76
CA ALA A 84 -1.07 -12.19 -2.85
C ALA A 84 -2.38 -12.32 -3.65
N CYS A 85 -3.47 -11.72 -3.15
CA CYS A 85 -4.77 -11.89 -3.76
C CYS A 85 -4.85 -11.25 -5.17
N PRO A 86 -5.74 -11.74 -6.06
CA PRO A 86 -5.85 -11.26 -7.43
C PRO A 86 -6.15 -9.76 -7.54
N ALA A 87 -6.94 -9.19 -6.63
CA ALA A 87 -7.33 -7.77 -6.70
C ALA A 87 -6.12 -6.83 -6.62
N ILE A 88 -5.13 -7.11 -5.74
CA ILE A 88 -3.93 -6.28 -5.66
C ILE A 88 -3.01 -6.46 -6.87
N LYS A 89 -2.97 -7.65 -7.45
CA LYS A 89 -2.23 -7.86 -8.70
C LYS A 89 -2.87 -7.13 -9.86
N ASN A 90 -4.19 -7.20 -9.97
CA ASN A 90 -4.96 -6.46 -10.96
C ASN A 90 -4.78 -4.94 -10.81
N PHE A 91 -4.75 -4.43 -9.57
CA PHE A 91 -4.43 -3.02 -9.30
C PHE A 91 -3.11 -2.57 -9.93
N PHE A 92 -2.04 -3.38 -9.86
CA PHE A 92 -0.75 -3.06 -10.46
C PHE A 92 -0.75 -3.11 -12.00
N LEU A 93 -1.78 -3.64 -12.63
CA LEU A 93 -1.95 -3.55 -14.09
C LEU A 93 -2.59 -2.22 -14.51
N TYR A 94 -3.39 -1.61 -13.65
CA TYR A 94 -3.91 -0.25 -13.82
C TYR A 94 -2.91 0.82 -13.40
N ALA A 95 -2.29 0.67 -12.23
CA ALA A 95 -1.36 1.65 -11.67
C ALA A 95 0.02 1.57 -12.34
N SER A 96 0.37 2.62 -13.05
CA SER A 96 1.58 2.70 -13.88
C SER A 96 2.68 3.57 -13.26
N LYS A 97 3.75 3.77 -14.01
CA LYS A 97 4.80 4.73 -13.67
C LYS A 97 4.29 6.16 -13.50
N ALA A 98 3.19 6.52 -14.17
CA ALA A 98 2.61 7.86 -14.05
C ALA A 98 2.14 8.17 -12.62
N GLN A 99 1.59 7.16 -11.92
CA GLN A 99 1.09 7.32 -10.56
C GLN A 99 2.13 6.93 -9.49
N LEU A 100 2.98 5.94 -9.76
CA LEU A 100 3.77 5.25 -8.74
C LEU A 100 5.29 5.48 -8.82
N ALA A 101 5.82 5.99 -9.95
CA ALA A 101 7.27 6.00 -10.15
C ALA A 101 8.02 6.77 -9.07
N HIS A 102 9.08 6.14 -8.58
CA HIS A 102 10.02 6.65 -7.58
C HIS A 102 9.38 7.10 -6.26
N LYS A 103 8.13 6.70 -5.99
CA LYS A 103 7.51 6.87 -4.67
C LYS A 103 7.96 5.75 -3.74
N PRO A 104 8.29 6.05 -2.48
CA PRO A 104 8.53 5.00 -1.49
C PRO A 104 7.24 4.27 -1.18
N ALA A 105 7.35 2.96 -0.98
CA ALA A 105 6.20 2.15 -0.62
C ALA A 105 6.53 1.15 0.48
N MET A 106 5.58 0.97 1.40
CA MET A 106 5.60 -0.08 2.40
C MET A 106 4.64 -1.20 2.00
N LEU A 107 5.11 -2.44 2.07
CA LEU A 107 4.25 -3.61 1.95
C LEU A 107 3.68 -4.01 3.31
N GLY A 108 2.41 -4.34 3.33
CA GLY A 108 1.74 -5.00 4.44
C GLY A 108 1.03 -6.26 3.96
N SER A 109 1.16 -7.35 4.69
CA SER A 109 0.43 -8.58 4.44
C SER A 109 -0.51 -8.90 5.60
N ILE A 110 -1.71 -9.39 5.28
CA ILE A 110 -2.75 -9.69 6.24
C ILE A 110 -3.09 -11.17 6.19
N SER A 111 -2.98 -11.85 7.33
CA SER A 111 -3.34 -13.26 7.49
C SER A 111 -4.32 -13.46 8.65
N ALA A 112 -5.34 -14.29 8.43
CA ALA A 112 -6.24 -14.72 9.50
C ALA A 112 -5.57 -15.72 10.46
N GLY A 113 -4.49 -16.35 10.04
CA GLY A 113 -3.69 -17.27 10.84
C GLY A 113 -2.24 -16.79 11.01
N VAL A 114 -1.31 -17.73 10.95
CA VAL A 114 0.13 -17.49 11.19
C VAL A 114 0.95 -17.23 9.91
N GLY A 115 0.30 -17.17 8.73
CA GLY A 115 0.94 -16.91 7.44
C GLY A 115 1.35 -15.44 7.25
N GLY A 116 1.30 -14.96 6.01
CA GLY A 116 1.55 -13.56 5.64
C GLY A 116 2.91 -13.30 4.99
N ALA A 117 3.82 -14.25 4.95
CA ALA A 117 5.13 -14.04 4.35
C ALA A 117 5.13 -14.08 2.82
N PHE A 118 4.28 -14.91 2.23
CA PHE A 118 4.25 -15.10 0.77
C PHE A 118 3.84 -13.85 -0.02
N PRO A 119 2.80 -13.09 0.34
CA PRO A 119 2.48 -11.86 -0.37
C PRO A 119 3.61 -10.83 -0.36
N ILE A 120 4.36 -10.72 0.73
CA ILE A 120 5.52 -9.82 0.81
C ILE A 120 6.58 -10.23 -0.20
N SER A 121 6.96 -11.51 -0.21
CA SER A 121 7.97 -12.06 -1.14
C SER A 121 7.51 -11.90 -2.59
N GLU A 122 6.27 -12.27 -2.89
CA GLU A 122 5.69 -12.23 -4.23
C GLU A 122 5.63 -10.81 -4.80
N LEU A 123 5.16 -9.84 -4.01
CA LEU A 123 5.05 -8.45 -4.45
C LEU A 123 6.42 -7.79 -4.58
N ARG A 124 7.40 -8.11 -3.71
CA ARG A 124 8.77 -7.63 -3.87
C ARG A 124 9.44 -8.14 -5.14
N ALA A 125 9.10 -9.34 -5.58
CA ALA A 125 9.69 -9.94 -6.78
C ALA A 125 9.05 -9.41 -8.08
N SER A 126 7.81 -8.93 -8.08
CA SER A 126 7.05 -8.75 -9.30
C SER A 126 6.39 -7.39 -9.53
N SER A 127 6.05 -6.62 -8.50
CA SER A 127 5.13 -5.49 -8.63
C SER A 127 5.79 -4.12 -8.80
N TYR A 128 7.11 -4.01 -8.73
CA TYR A 128 7.82 -2.73 -8.71
C TYR A 128 8.42 -2.29 -10.05
N LYS A 129 8.74 -3.24 -10.91
CA LYS A 129 9.64 -3.02 -12.05
C LYS A 129 9.14 -1.94 -13.04
N ASN A 130 7.96 -2.15 -13.62
CA ASN A 130 7.45 -1.24 -14.67
C ASN A 130 6.80 0.01 -14.09
N CYS A 131 6.14 -0.09 -12.94
CA CYS A 131 5.62 1.08 -12.24
C CYS A 131 6.70 1.88 -11.49
N ARG A 132 7.93 1.34 -11.36
CA ARG A 132 9.10 1.98 -10.73
C ARG A 132 8.88 2.37 -9.28
N LEU A 133 8.04 1.64 -8.56
CA LEU A 133 7.78 1.85 -7.13
C LEU A 133 9.01 1.47 -6.31
N CYS A 134 9.36 2.27 -5.29
CA CYS A 134 10.52 2.05 -4.44
C CYS A 134 10.10 1.40 -3.11
N TYR A 135 10.11 0.09 -3.01
CA TYR A 135 9.82 -0.57 -1.74
C TYR A 135 10.90 -0.29 -0.70
N ILE A 136 10.48 0.27 0.45
CA ILE A 136 11.37 0.41 1.60
C ILE A 136 11.75 -0.98 2.16
N PRO A 137 12.88 -1.11 2.88
CA PRO A 137 13.27 -2.40 3.48
C PRO A 137 12.22 -2.97 4.43
N GLU A 138 11.56 -2.08 5.19
CA GLU A 138 10.57 -2.47 6.18
C GLU A 138 9.27 -2.92 5.54
N HIS A 139 8.61 -3.89 6.19
CA HIS A 139 7.27 -4.36 5.83
C HIS A 139 6.51 -4.78 7.09
N LEU A 140 5.20 -4.91 6.98
CA LEU A 140 4.34 -5.33 8.07
C LEU A 140 3.69 -6.68 7.73
N ILE A 141 3.73 -7.65 8.65
CA ILE A 141 2.94 -8.88 8.56
C ILE A 141 1.96 -8.89 9.73
N VAL A 142 0.68 -8.72 9.43
CA VAL A 142 -0.41 -8.78 10.40
C VAL A 142 -0.93 -10.22 10.44
N ARG A 143 -0.54 -10.97 11.46
CA ARG A 143 -1.01 -12.32 11.73
C ARG A 143 -2.14 -12.29 12.73
N ASP A 144 -2.98 -13.34 12.69
CA ASP A 144 -4.12 -13.46 13.59
C ASP A 144 -4.97 -12.17 13.62
N VAL A 145 -5.22 -11.65 12.44
CA VAL A 145 -5.78 -10.30 12.24
C VAL A 145 -7.12 -10.07 12.93
N ASN A 146 -7.85 -11.13 13.25
CA ASN A 146 -9.12 -11.04 13.98
C ASN A 146 -8.93 -10.63 15.45
N HIS A 147 -7.74 -10.83 16.04
CA HIS A 147 -7.44 -10.60 17.44
C HIS A 147 -6.43 -9.47 17.68
N VAL A 148 -6.07 -8.71 16.65
CA VAL A 148 -5.17 -7.57 16.76
C VAL A 148 -5.72 -6.34 16.03
N LEU A 149 -5.28 -5.15 16.45
CA LEU A 149 -5.69 -3.86 15.87
C LEU A 149 -7.22 -3.63 15.89
N ASN A 150 -7.92 -4.09 16.93
CA ASN A 150 -9.38 -3.99 17.03
C ASN A 150 -9.85 -2.72 17.76
N GLY A 151 -9.13 -2.28 18.78
CA GLY A 151 -9.51 -1.13 19.61
C GLY A 151 -8.44 -0.03 19.63
N ALA A 152 -8.69 1.02 20.40
CA ALA A 152 -7.72 2.10 20.62
C ALA A 152 -6.50 1.59 21.39
N GLU A 153 -6.72 0.74 22.39
CA GLU A 153 -5.67 0.15 23.21
C GLU A 153 -5.31 -1.26 22.73
N ALA A 154 -4.09 -1.69 23.02
CA ALA A 154 -3.67 -3.05 22.74
C ALA A 154 -4.35 -4.07 23.65
N GLU A 155 -4.87 -5.15 23.07
CA GLU A 155 -5.57 -6.22 23.82
C GLU A 155 -4.62 -7.35 24.27
N SER A 156 -3.37 -7.35 23.80
CA SER A 156 -2.33 -8.33 24.13
C SER A 156 -0.93 -7.77 23.88
N GLU A 157 0.09 -8.45 24.44
CA GLU A 157 1.50 -8.13 24.11
C GLU A 157 1.82 -8.30 22.61
N ALA A 158 1.18 -9.26 21.95
CA ALA A 158 1.36 -9.46 20.51
C ALA A 158 0.79 -8.29 19.71
N ASP A 159 -0.38 -7.79 20.10
CA ASP A 159 -0.99 -6.60 19.52
C ASP A 159 -0.14 -5.35 19.79
N GLN A 160 0.37 -5.18 21.03
CA GLN A 160 1.26 -4.05 21.34
C GLN A 160 2.54 -4.07 20.48
N ARG A 161 3.21 -5.21 20.38
CA ARG A 161 4.40 -5.34 19.53
C ARG A 161 4.11 -5.04 18.05
N LEU A 162 2.93 -5.42 17.56
CA LEU A 162 2.51 -5.12 16.20
C LEU A 162 2.30 -3.61 15.99
N ARG A 163 1.67 -2.93 16.96
CA ARG A 163 1.46 -1.48 16.94
C ARG A 163 2.79 -0.72 16.97
N ASP A 164 3.71 -1.11 17.84
CA ASP A 164 5.05 -0.53 17.91
C ASP A 164 5.82 -0.70 16.59
N ARG A 165 5.75 -1.90 16.00
CA ARG A 165 6.36 -2.18 14.69
C ARG A 165 5.71 -1.34 13.59
N LEU A 166 4.39 -1.18 13.60
CA LEU A 166 3.70 -0.33 12.65
C LEU A 166 4.14 1.12 12.76
N ALA A 167 4.16 1.69 13.96
CA ALA A 167 4.57 3.07 14.19
C ALA A 167 6.01 3.32 13.69
N TYR A 168 6.93 2.42 14.01
CA TYR A 168 8.31 2.45 13.52
C TYR A 168 8.40 2.41 11.98
N ASN A 169 7.67 1.50 11.34
CA ASN A 169 7.67 1.36 9.89
C ASN A 169 7.11 2.61 9.19
N LEU A 170 6.08 3.23 9.77
CA LEU A 170 5.50 4.46 9.24
C LEU A 170 6.46 5.65 9.36
N ASP A 171 7.19 5.80 10.49
CA ASP A 171 8.24 6.82 10.61
C ASP A 171 9.30 6.68 9.50
N ILE A 172 9.77 5.45 9.26
CA ILE A 172 10.73 5.18 8.18
C ILE A 172 10.14 5.53 6.80
N LEU A 173 8.89 5.12 6.51
CA LEU A 173 8.24 5.42 5.25
C LEU A 173 8.16 6.93 5.00
N LEU A 174 7.79 7.72 6.01
CA LEU A 174 7.70 9.17 5.91
C LEU A 174 9.07 9.82 5.67
N ARG A 175 10.16 9.31 6.29
CA ARG A 175 11.54 9.76 6.02
C ARG A 175 11.97 9.46 4.58
N TYR A 176 11.68 8.26 4.07
CA TYR A 176 11.93 7.92 2.66
C TYR A 176 11.12 8.83 1.73
N SER A 177 9.88 9.15 2.08
CA SER A 177 9.05 10.06 1.28
C SER A 177 9.68 11.44 1.14
N GLN A 178 10.20 12.00 2.22
CA GLN A 178 10.93 13.28 2.20
C GLN A 178 12.21 13.21 1.35
N ALA A 179 12.99 12.14 1.53
CA ALA A 179 14.26 11.99 0.84
C ALA A 179 14.09 11.77 -0.68
N LEU A 180 13.07 11.01 -1.10
CA LEU A 180 12.84 10.68 -2.52
C LEU A 180 12.07 11.77 -3.29
N ALA A 181 11.47 12.75 -2.61
CA ALA A 181 10.73 13.83 -3.28
C ALA A 181 11.60 14.56 -4.31
N GLY A 182 12.80 14.98 -3.92
CA GLY A 182 13.73 15.68 -4.82
C GLY A 182 14.24 14.82 -5.99
N ILE A 183 14.27 13.50 -5.83
CA ILE A 183 14.66 12.56 -6.90
C ILE A 183 13.57 12.50 -7.97
N ARG A 184 12.30 12.40 -7.57
CA ARG A 184 11.17 12.32 -8.52
C ARG A 184 11.13 13.51 -9.46
N ASP A 185 11.38 14.71 -8.96
CA ASP A 185 11.37 15.95 -9.75
C ASP A 185 12.54 16.06 -10.75
N GLN A 186 13.59 15.28 -10.55
CA GLN A 186 14.82 15.33 -11.38
C GLN A 186 14.87 14.22 -12.44
N ILE A 187 13.99 13.21 -12.38
CA ILE A 187 14.02 12.08 -13.30
C ILE A 187 13.11 12.35 -14.50
N ASP A 188 13.69 12.39 -15.69
CA ASP A 188 12.93 12.41 -16.94
C ASP A 188 12.40 10.98 -17.25
N MET A 189 11.10 10.80 -17.08
CA MET A 189 10.40 9.55 -17.39
C MET A 189 9.85 9.49 -18.81
N SER A 190 10.04 10.54 -19.62
CA SER A 190 9.51 10.63 -20.99
C SER A 190 10.40 9.97 -22.04
N ILE A 191 11.64 9.59 -21.70
CA ILE A 191 12.62 9.02 -22.64
C ILE A 191 12.06 7.73 -23.26
N PRO A 192 11.79 7.70 -24.60
CA PRO A 192 11.11 6.57 -25.23
C PRO A 192 11.87 5.24 -25.12
N ALA A 193 13.20 5.28 -25.18
CA ALA A 193 14.06 4.10 -25.05
C ALA A 193 13.94 3.40 -23.68
N PHE A 194 13.47 4.09 -22.65
CA PHE A 194 13.36 3.59 -21.28
C PHE A 194 11.92 3.56 -20.76
N THR A 195 10.94 3.47 -21.67
CA THR A 195 9.50 3.42 -21.31
C THR A 195 9.20 2.25 -20.41
N ASN A 196 9.76 1.08 -20.69
CA ASN A 196 9.66 -0.12 -19.86
C ASN A 196 10.97 -0.35 -19.10
N GLY A 197 10.92 -0.83 -17.88
CA GLY A 197 12.07 -0.91 -16.99
C GLY A 197 13.23 -1.82 -17.42
N MET A 198 13.18 -2.46 -18.59
CA MET A 198 14.23 -3.36 -19.11
C MET A 198 14.22 -3.42 -20.64
N SER A 199 13.99 -2.32 -21.29
CA SER A 199 14.17 -2.21 -22.75
C SER A 199 15.58 -1.75 -23.06
#